data_3574bae92a6aa7d544969c515a127da9
#
_entry.id   3574bae92a6aa7d544969c515a127da9
#
_cell.length_a   1.000
_cell.length_b   1.000
_cell.length_c   1.000
_cell.angle_alpha   90.00
_cell.angle_beta   90.00
_cell.angle_gamma   90.00
#
_symmetry.space_group_name_H-M   'P 1'
#
loop_
_entity.id
_entity.type
_entity.pdbx_description
1 polymer ?
#
loop_
_entity_poly.entity_id
_entity_poly.type
_entity_poly.pdbx_seq_one_letter_code
_entity_poly.pdbx_strand_id
1 'polypeptide(L)'
;EVPVLLRCAVRHRLTLLLGLCWLVLAAFALPTSAATVRVLDVDGVIGPASADFIIGGLTPADGLEAVVIALDTPGGLDTSMRQIIKAILASPVPVITYVHPRGARAASAGTFILYASHVAAMTPATNLGAASPVAVGGLPGGGGGEADAPAKDGAPKASGDTGDTIKPSLGGDTLARKATNDAIAYIRSLAELRGRNADFAEQAVREAASLSAEAAL
;
A
#
# COMPACT_ATOMS: atom_id res chain seq x y z
N GLU A 1 -8.93 -32.46 73.14
CA GLU A 1 -7.74 -32.84 72.30
C GLU A 1 -8.26 -33.41 71.00
N VAL A 2 -7.94 -32.72 69.89
CA VAL A 2 -8.36 -33.15 68.52
C VAL A 2 -7.45 -34.34 68.16
N PRO A 3 -8.02 -35.53 67.83
CA PRO A 3 -7.22 -36.73 67.56
C PRO A 3 -6.28 -36.53 66.37
N VAL A 4 -5.02 -37.00 66.52
CA VAL A 4 -3.93 -36.85 65.55
C VAL A 4 -4.34 -37.32 64.14
N LEU A 5 -5.17 -38.33 64.03
CA LEU A 5 -5.71 -38.87 62.79
C LEU A 5 -6.55 -37.84 62.01
N LEU A 6 -7.31 -36.95 62.70
CA LEU A 6 -8.12 -35.93 62.06
C LEU A 6 -7.24 -34.80 61.45
N ARG A 7 -6.16 -34.46 62.13
CA ARG A 7 -5.15 -33.49 61.61
C ARG A 7 -4.44 -33.98 60.36
N CYS A 8 -4.13 -35.31 60.29
CA CYS A 8 -3.49 -35.92 59.16
C CYS A 8 -4.41 -35.94 57.93
N ALA A 9 -5.70 -36.29 58.13
CA ALA A 9 -6.69 -36.34 57.05
C ALA A 9 -6.99 -34.92 56.47
N VAL A 10 -7.05 -33.91 57.32
CA VAL A 10 -7.26 -32.52 56.90
C VAL A 10 -6.06 -31.99 56.11
N ARG A 11 -4.83 -32.30 56.55
CA ARG A 11 -3.58 -31.90 55.81
C ARG A 11 -3.54 -32.57 54.44
N HIS A 12 -3.92 -33.84 54.32
CA HIS A 12 -3.89 -34.56 53.04
C HIS A 12 -4.95 -34.00 52.06
N ARG A 13 -6.15 -33.65 52.53
CA ARG A 13 -7.15 -33.01 51.69
C ARG A 13 -6.74 -31.61 51.24
N LEU A 14 -6.09 -30.83 52.11
CA LEU A 14 -5.59 -29.50 51.78
C LEU A 14 -4.47 -29.53 50.72
N THR A 15 -3.52 -30.50 50.82
CA THR A 15 -2.48 -30.70 49.83
C THR A 15 -3.01 -31.15 48.49
N LEU A 16 -4.02 -32.01 48.45
CA LEU A 16 -4.70 -32.42 47.23
C LEU A 16 -5.46 -31.26 46.56
N LEU A 17 -6.13 -30.43 47.35
CA LEU A 17 -6.82 -29.21 46.82
C LEU A 17 -5.86 -28.19 46.29
N LEU A 18 -4.73 -27.96 46.98
CA LEU A 18 -3.66 -27.08 46.53
C LEU A 18 -2.99 -27.60 45.24
N GLY A 19 -2.75 -28.92 45.18
CA GLY A 19 -2.21 -29.56 43.97
C GLY A 19 -3.16 -29.47 42.78
N LEU A 20 -4.47 -29.67 42.99
CA LEU A 20 -5.49 -29.52 41.98
C LEU A 20 -5.60 -28.06 41.51
N CYS A 21 -5.56 -27.11 42.43
CA CYS A 21 -5.58 -25.67 42.13
C CYS A 21 -4.38 -25.24 41.29
N TRP A 22 -3.17 -25.78 41.62
CA TRP A 22 -1.95 -25.55 40.85
C TRP A 22 -2.02 -26.15 39.45
N LEU A 23 -2.62 -27.35 39.30
CA LEU A 23 -2.81 -28.04 38.04
C LEU A 23 -3.80 -27.28 37.13
N VAL A 24 -4.85 -26.75 37.72
CA VAL A 24 -5.82 -25.89 37.00
C VAL A 24 -5.15 -24.57 36.60
N LEU A 25 -4.39 -23.93 37.47
CA LEU A 25 -3.67 -22.69 37.12
C LEU A 25 -2.64 -22.93 36.00
N ALA A 26 -1.92 -24.07 36.03
CA ALA A 26 -0.97 -24.46 35.00
C ALA A 26 -1.64 -24.75 33.64
N ALA A 27 -2.88 -25.28 33.65
CA ALA A 27 -3.68 -25.50 32.43
C ALA A 27 -4.15 -24.22 31.75
N PHE A 28 -4.22 -23.09 32.49
CA PHE A 28 -4.54 -21.77 31.95
C PHE A 28 -3.31 -20.98 31.48
N ALA A 29 -2.09 -21.47 31.72
CA ALA A 29 -0.87 -20.90 31.17
C ALA A 29 -0.71 -21.31 29.68
N LEU A 30 -1.66 -20.89 28.83
CA LEU A 30 -1.52 -21.02 27.39
C LEU A 30 -0.32 -20.17 26.95
N PRO A 31 0.58 -20.70 26.11
CA PRO A 31 1.64 -19.89 25.56
C PRO A 31 1.02 -18.74 24.76
N THR A 32 1.17 -17.53 25.23
CA THR A 32 0.81 -16.33 24.47
C THR A 32 1.85 -16.23 23.37
N SER A 33 1.51 -16.73 22.16
CA SER A 33 2.33 -16.47 20.98
C SER A 33 2.30 -14.97 20.75
N ALA A 34 3.44 -14.32 20.73
CA ALA A 34 3.53 -12.90 20.38
C ALA A 34 3.08 -12.73 18.92
N ALA A 35 2.07 -11.89 18.70
CA ALA A 35 1.65 -11.53 17.36
C ALA A 35 2.80 -10.80 16.64
N THR A 36 3.17 -11.30 15.47
CA THR A 36 4.24 -10.69 14.66
C THR A 36 3.62 -9.84 13.57
N VAL A 37 4.05 -8.59 13.48
CA VAL A 37 3.72 -7.69 12.37
C VAL A 37 4.98 -7.46 11.55
N ARG A 38 4.89 -7.70 10.25
CA ARG A 38 6.00 -7.44 9.33
C ARG A 38 5.84 -6.04 8.76
N VAL A 39 6.92 -5.25 8.82
CA VAL A 39 6.97 -3.91 8.21
C VAL A 39 7.89 -3.96 7.00
N LEU A 40 7.41 -3.44 5.87
CA LEU A 40 8.13 -3.32 4.60
C LEU A 40 8.28 -1.84 4.29
N ASP A 41 9.50 -1.32 4.34
CA ASP A 41 9.79 0.05 3.93
C ASP A 41 9.97 0.10 2.40
N VAL A 42 9.15 0.93 1.74
CA VAL A 42 9.14 1.12 0.28
C VAL A 42 9.26 2.61 -0.02
N ASP A 43 10.48 3.02 -0.31
CA ASP A 43 10.82 4.39 -0.70
C ASP A 43 11.30 4.42 -2.15
N GLY A 44 10.63 5.20 -3.00
CA GLY A 44 10.97 5.38 -4.39
C GLY A 44 10.02 4.73 -5.39
N VAL A 45 10.53 4.46 -6.59
CA VAL A 45 9.73 4.05 -7.75
C VAL A 45 9.23 2.61 -7.63
N ILE A 46 7.95 2.38 -7.96
CA ILE A 46 7.39 1.04 -8.09
C ILE A 46 7.89 0.40 -9.39
N GLY A 47 8.78 -0.57 -9.24
CA GLY A 47 9.39 -1.34 -10.33
C GLY A 47 9.50 -2.83 -9.99
N PRO A 48 10.17 -3.62 -10.83
CA PRO A 48 10.31 -5.06 -10.59
C PRO A 48 10.93 -5.39 -9.22
N ALA A 49 11.99 -4.69 -8.84
CA ALA A 49 12.69 -4.95 -7.57
C ALA A 49 11.80 -4.66 -6.35
N SER A 50 11.07 -3.52 -6.34
CA SER A 50 10.14 -3.20 -5.26
C SER A 50 8.93 -4.16 -5.26
N ALA A 51 8.48 -4.62 -6.43
CA ALA A 51 7.43 -5.62 -6.51
C ALA A 51 7.87 -6.96 -5.90
N ASP A 52 9.05 -7.46 -6.26
CA ASP A 52 9.60 -8.69 -5.69
C ASP A 52 9.80 -8.60 -4.17
N PHE A 53 10.28 -7.44 -3.68
CA PHE A 53 10.43 -7.18 -2.25
C PHE A 53 9.10 -7.21 -1.51
N ILE A 54 8.08 -6.50 -2.03
CA ILE A 54 6.75 -6.46 -1.40
C ILE A 54 6.10 -7.85 -1.45
N ILE A 55 6.10 -8.51 -2.61
CA ILE A 55 5.48 -9.84 -2.79
C ILE A 55 6.16 -10.87 -1.88
N GLY A 56 7.49 -10.85 -1.80
CA GLY A 56 8.25 -11.69 -0.87
C GLY A 56 7.88 -11.41 0.59
N GLY A 57 7.67 -10.13 0.93
CA GLY A 57 7.21 -9.71 2.26
C GLY A 57 5.78 -10.13 2.61
N LEU A 58 4.92 -10.37 1.61
CA LEU A 58 3.56 -10.87 1.81
C LEU A 58 3.48 -12.40 1.94
N THR A 59 4.60 -13.11 1.77
CA THR A 59 4.65 -14.57 1.94
C THR A 59 4.29 -14.95 3.37
N PRO A 60 3.34 -15.89 3.56
CA PRO A 60 2.94 -16.36 4.89
C PRO A 60 4.13 -16.87 5.70
N ALA A 61 4.10 -16.61 7.02
CA ALA A 61 5.05 -17.13 7.98
C ALA A 61 4.33 -17.43 9.30
N ASP A 62 4.89 -18.35 10.08
CA ASP A 62 4.31 -18.72 11.37
C ASP A 62 4.23 -17.51 12.31
N GLY A 63 3.05 -17.29 12.89
CA GLY A 63 2.80 -16.18 13.81
C GLY A 63 2.69 -14.80 13.15
N LEU A 64 2.67 -14.72 11.82
CA LEU A 64 2.46 -13.46 11.11
C LEU A 64 0.96 -13.10 11.14
N GLU A 65 0.63 -11.97 11.80
CA GLU A 65 -0.74 -11.50 11.98
C GLU A 65 -1.12 -10.38 11.01
N ALA A 66 -0.14 -9.60 10.54
CA ALA A 66 -0.36 -8.52 9.59
C ALA A 66 0.94 -8.12 8.88
N VAL A 67 0.80 -7.47 7.72
CA VAL A 67 1.90 -6.82 7.00
C VAL A 67 1.59 -5.33 6.85
N VAL A 68 2.56 -4.48 7.20
CA VAL A 68 2.51 -3.03 6.99
C VAL A 68 3.46 -2.70 5.84
N ILE A 69 2.96 -2.02 4.82
CA ILE A 69 3.75 -1.43 3.75
C ILE A 69 3.87 0.07 4.07
N ALA A 70 5.02 0.49 4.62
CA ALA A 70 5.35 1.89 4.81
C ALA A 70 5.77 2.45 3.45
N LEU A 71 4.97 3.36 2.89
CA LEU A 71 5.05 3.73 1.48
C LEU A 71 5.34 5.22 1.28
N ASP A 72 6.41 5.51 0.55
CA ASP A 72 6.68 6.79 -0.09
C ASP A 72 7.05 6.56 -1.56
N THR A 73 6.15 6.90 -2.49
CA THR A 73 6.39 6.63 -3.90
C THR A 73 5.82 7.71 -4.82
N PRO A 74 6.58 8.11 -5.84
CA PRO A 74 6.05 8.92 -6.94
C PRO A 74 5.19 8.12 -7.92
N GLY A 75 5.13 6.78 -7.77
CA GLY A 75 4.50 5.86 -8.70
C GLY A 75 5.49 4.93 -9.39
N GLY A 76 5.11 4.38 -10.53
CA GLY A 76 5.99 3.50 -11.29
C GLY A 76 5.27 2.66 -12.34
N LEU A 77 5.79 1.48 -12.63
CA LEU A 77 5.30 0.62 -13.71
C LEU A 77 3.95 -0.02 -13.37
N ASP A 78 2.99 0.06 -14.29
CA ASP A 78 1.68 -0.58 -14.17
C ASP A 78 1.78 -2.09 -13.94
N THR A 79 2.67 -2.76 -14.64
CA THR A 79 2.87 -4.22 -14.50
C THR A 79 3.30 -4.60 -13.09
N SER A 80 4.25 -3.87 -12.50
CA SER A 80 4.73 -4.10 -11.12
C SER A 80 3.64 -3.78 -10.10
N MET A 81 2.93 -2.66 -10.28
CA MET A 81 1.78 -2.29 -9.45
C MET A 81 0.72 -3.41 -9.43
N ARG A 82 0.33 -3.92 -10.60
CA ARG A 82 -0.67 -4.99 -10.70
C ARG A 82 -0.22 -6.30 -10.06
N GLN A 83 1.07 -6.63 -10.11
CA GLN A 83 1.63 -7.80 -9.41
C GLN A 83 1.53 -7.63 -7.90
N ILE A 84 1.89 -6.47 -7.37
CA ILE A 84 1.76 -6.13 -5.94
C ILE A 84 0.29 -6.23 -5.50
N ILE A 85 -0.64 -5.62 -6.26
CA ILE A 85 -2.06 -5.64 -5.93
C ILE A 85 -2.61 -7.07 -5.91
N LYS A 86 -2.25 -7.91 -6.88
CA LYS A 86 -2.65 -9.33 -6.87
C LYS A 86 -2.17 -10.04 -5.61
N ALA A 87 -0.95 -9.78 -5.16
CA ALA A 87 -0.41 -10.36 -3.94
C ALA A 87 -1.13 -9.85 -2.68
N ILE A 88 -1.46 -8.54 -2.62
CA ILE A 88 -2.25 -7.96 -1.54
C ILE A 88 -3.64 -8.60 -1.46
N LEU A 89 -4.33 -8.76 -2.60
CA LEU A 89 -5.65 -9.35 -2.66
C LEU A 89 -5.67 -10.85 -2.31
N ALA A 90 -4.56 -11.54 -2.54
CA ALA A 90 -4.38 -12.96 -2.20
C ALA A 90 -3.80 -13.20 -0.81
N SER A 91 -3.45 -12.15 -0.07
CA SER A 91 -2.82 -12.27 1.24
C SER A 91 -3.77 -12.90 2.26
N PRO A 92 -3.34 -13.95 2.99
CA PRO A 92 -4.14 -14.56 4.04
C PRO A 92 -4.20 -13.73 5.32
N VAL A 93 -3.34 -12.71 5.45
CA VAL A 93 -3.30 -11.79 6.58
C VAL A 93 -3.61 -10.36 6.13
N PRO A 94 -4.13 -9.50 7.03
CA PRO A 94 -4.36 -8.11 6.71
C PRO A 94 -3.10 -7.41 6.22
N VAL A 95 -3.23 -6.66 5.12
CA VAL A 95 -2.19 -5.78 4.59
C VAL A 95 -2.61 -4.34 4.84
N ILE A 96 -1.75 -3.60 5.52
CA ILE A 96 -1.91 -2.18 5.82
C ILE A 96 -0.94 -1.40 4.95
N THR A 97 -1.42 -0.50 4.10
CA THR A 97 -0.53 0.47 3.45
C THR A 97 -0.58 1.78 4.23
N TYR A 98 0.59 2.23 4.67
CA TYR A 98 0.78 3.41 5.49
C TYR A 98 1.68 4.41 4.78
N VAL A 99 1.12 5.53 4.35
CA VAL A 99 1.89 6.60 3.71
C VAL A 99 2.71 7.33 4.78
N HIS A 100 4.01 7.14 4.74
CA HIS A 100 4.99 7.53 5.75
C HIS A 100 6.37 7.73 5.10
N PRO A 101 7.21 8.65 5.62
CA PRO A 101 7.04 9.58 6.74
C PRO A 101 6.21 10.83 6.40
N ARG A 102 6.24 11.86 7.25
CA ARG A 102 5.67 13.18 6.93
C ARG A 102 6.34 13.73 5.67
N GLY A 103 5.54 14.24 4.74
CA GLY A 103 6.00 14.69 3.44
C GLY A 103 6.02 13.57 2.37
N ALA A 104 5.80 12.32 2.75
CA ALA A 104 5.67 11.19 1.83
C ALA A 104 4.42 11.30 0.96
N ARG A 105 4.41 10.52 -0.11
CA ARG A 105 3.26 10.44 -1.02
C ARG A 105 2.97 9.02 -1.49
N ALA A 106 1.70 8.76 -1.76
CA ALA A 106 1.25 7.58 -2.49
C ALA A 106 0.74 8.03 -3.87
N ALA A 107 1.62 8.44 -4.76
CA ALA A 107 1.23 8.95 -6.07
C ALA A 107 1.15 7.82 -7.11
N SER A 108 0.28 7.99 -8.12
CA SER A 108 0.15 7.09 -9.27
C SER A 108 -0.04 5.62 -8.83
N ALA A 109 0.90 4.72 -9.14
CA ALA A 109 0.87 3.32 -8.70
C ALA A 109 0.67 3.18 -7.17
N GLY A 110 1.19 4.12 -6.37
CA GLY A 110 1.01 4.16 -4.92
C GLY A 110 -0.44 4.32 -4.51
N THR A 111 -1.22 5.14 -5.22
CA THR A 111 -2.65 5.29 -4.98
C THR A 111 -3.39 3.97 -5.17
N PHE A 112 -3.11 3.23 -6.24
CA PHE A 112 -3.72 1.91 -6.49
C PHE A 112 -3.36 0.90 -5.40
N ILE A 113 -2.09 0.86 -4.96
CA ILE A 113 -1.62 -0.03 -3.88
C ILE A 113 -2.35 0.31 -2.58
N LEU A 114 -2.47 1.61 -2.26
CA LEU A 114 -3.21 2.09 -1.09
C LEU A 114 -4.69 1.64 -1.17
N TYR A 115 -5.33 1.78 -2.34
CA TYR A 115 -6.72 1.39 -2.57
C TYR A 115 -6.96 -0.13 -2.53
N ALA A 116 -5.97 -0.94 -2.87
CA ALA A 116 -6.05 -2.39 -2.82
C ALA A 116 -5.94 -2.95 -1.39
N SER A 117 -5.25 -2.26 -0.49
CA SER A 117 -4.91 -2.73 0.85
C SER A 117 -6.14 -2.88 1.76
N HIS A 118 -6.05 -3.77 2.75
CA HIS A 118 -7.14 -3.98 3.72
C HIS A 118 -7.36 -2.74 4.58
N VAL A 119 -6.27 -2.10 5.00
CA VAL A 119 -6.29 -0.82 5.72
C VAL A 119 -5.42 0.17 4.97
N ALA A 120 -5.92 1.39 4.81
CA ALA A 120 -5.18 2.53 4.29
C ALA A 120 -4.98 3.54 5.41
N ALA A 121 -3.74 3.95 5.63
CA ALA A 121 -3.39 4.92 6.65
C ALA A 121 -2.42 5.95 6.09
N MET A 122 -2.48 7.17 6.59
CA MET A 122 -1.65 8.27 6.11
C MET A 122 -1.15 9.10 7.29
N THR A 123 0.12 9.43 7.28
CA THR A 123 0.70 10.41 8.22
C THR A 123 0.20 11.82 7.85
N PRO A 124 -0.08 12.70 8.82
CA PRO A 124 -0.34 14.12 8.54
C PRO A 124 0.74 14.74 7.65
N ALA A 125 0.33 15.64 6.73
CA ALA A 125 1.18 16.25 5.72
C ALA A 125 1.73 15.25 4.67
N THR A 126 0.97 14.21 4.34
CA THR A 126 1.18 13.34 3.19
C THR A 126 0.05 13.51 2.18
N ASN A 127 0.21 12.98 0.98
CA ASN A 127 -0.81 13.04 -0.06
C ASN A 127 -0.94 11.73 -0.84
N LEU A 128 -2.07 11.59 -1.54
CA LEU A 128 -2.32 10.51 -2.50
C LEU A 128 -2.98 11.08 -3.76
N GLY A 129 -2.93 10.35 -4.86
CA GLY A 129 -3.60 10.73 -6.11
C GLY A 129 -2.67 10.78 -7.32
N ALA A 130 -2.93 11.69 -8.26
CA ALA A 130 -2.16 11.87 -9.48
C ALA A 130 -1.92 10.54 -10.24
N ALA A 131 -2.99 9.77 -10.46
CA ALA A 131 -2.92 8.38 -10.92
C ALA A 131 -3.17 8.20 -12.42
N SER A 132 -3.09 9.27 -13.22
CA SER A 132 -3.25 9.21 -14.67
C SER A 132 -2.15 8.36 -15.31
N PRO A 133 -2.52 7.41 -16.21
CA PRO A 133 -1.54 6.63 -16.96
C PRO A 133 -0.70 7.53 -17.88
N VAL A 134 0.62 7.39 -17.82
CA VAL A 134 1.54 8.05 -18.73
C VAL A 134 2.28 7.02 -19.58
N ALA A 135 2.42 7.26 -20.89
CA ALA A 135 3.17 6.36 -21.76
C ALA A 135 4.66 6.48 -21.46
N VAL A 136 5.27 5.40 -20.99
CA VAL A 136 6.74 5.32 -20.83
C VAL A 136 7.35 5.08 -22.21
N GLY A 137 7.97 6.10 -22.81
CA GLY A 137 8.67 6.00 -24.09
C GLY A 137 8.08 6.82 -25.24
N GLY A 138 7.11 7.69 -24.98
CA GLY A 138 6.69 8.73 -25.94
C GLY A 138 7.74 9.83 -26.04
N LEU A 139 8.12 10.22 -27.28
CA LEU A 139 8.98 11.38 -27.57
C LEU A 139 8.52 12.62 -26.77
N PRO A 140 9.43 13.51 -26.34
CA PRO A 140 9.08 14.71 -25.58
C PRO A 140 8.30 15.68 -26.48
N GLY A 141 7.01 15.74 -26.23
CA GLY A 141 6.09 16.64 -26.95
C GLY A 141 4.73 16.68 -26.28
N GLY A 142 4.58 17.39 -25.18
CA GLY A 142 3.27 17.73 -24.63
C GLY A 142 3.14 17.62 -23.12
N GLY A 143 3.51 18.65 -22.40
CA GLY A 143 2.83 19.20 -21.23
C GLY A 143 2.90 18.41 -19.93
N GLY A 144 3.59 18.94 -18.96
CA GLY A 144 3.22 18.74 -17.56
C GLY A 144 4.39 18.57 -16.60
N GLY A 145 4.73 19.61 -15.85
CA GLY A 145 5.44 19.51 -14.58
C GLY A 145 6.93 19.79 -14.63
N GLU A 146 7.26 21.05 -14.61
CA GLU A 146 8.59 21.58 -14.33
C GLU A 146 9.08 21.13 -12.96
N ALA A 147 10.24 20.46 -12.95
CA ALA A 147 11.13 20.51 -11.81
C ALA A 147 12.27 21.46 -12.20
N ASP A 148 12.44 22.52 -11.42
CA ASP A 148 13.46 23.58 -11.55
C ASP A 148 14.87 23.04 -11.84
N ALA A 149 15.48 23.59 -12.90
CA ALA A 149 16.92 23.68 -13.03
C ALA A 149 17.29 25.00 -13.76
N PRO A 150 18.36 25.69 -13.36
CA PRO A 150 18.61 27.10 -13.68
C PRO A 150 19.12 27.34 -15.11
N ALA A 151 18.67 28.46 -15.66
CA ALA A 151 18.99 29.00 -16.98
C ALA A 151 20.51 29.16 -17.21
N LYS A 152 20.95 28.85 -18.43
CA LYS A 152 22.14 29.45 -19.05
C LYS A 152 21.82 29.95 -20.46
N ASP A 153 22.15 31.22 -20.67
CA ASP A 153 22.01 31.99 -21.88
C ASP A 153 22.76 31.41 -23.08
N GLY A 154 22.25 31.65 -24.27
CA GLY A 154 23.01 31.57 -25.51
C GLY A 154 22.19 31.20 -26.74
N ALA A 155 21.62 32.16 -27.43
CA ALA A 155 21.08 32.03 -28.79
C ALA A 155 22.21 31.85 -29.84
N PRO A 156 21.92 31.33 -31.08
CA PRO A 156 21.27 32.15 -32.10
C PRO A 156 20.22 31.44 -32.99
N LYS A 157 19.37 32.28 -33.57
CA LYS A 157 18.33 31.96 -34.56
C LYS A 157 18.91 31.40 -35.86
N ALA A 158 18.26 30.39 -36.44
CA ALA A 158 18.24 30.16 -37.86
C ALA A 158 16.83 29.75 -38.30
N SER A 159 16.26 30.55 -39.17
CA SER A 159 14.99 30.40 -39.86
C SER A 159 15.07 29.29 -40.91
N GLY A 160 13.99 28.47 -41.00
CA GLY A 160 13.81 27.48 -42.06
C GLY A 160 12.37 27.02 -42.04
N ASP A 161 11.56 27.66 -42.85
CA ASP A 161 10.19 27.34 -43.27
C ASP A 161 10.16 25.96 -43.93
N THR A 162 9.33 25.02 -43.42
CA THR A 162 8.53 24.09 -44.25
C THR A 162 7.40 23.52 -43.35
N GLY A 163 6.19 23.98 -43.67
CA GLY A 163 4.97 23.43 -43.09
C GLY A 163 4.80 21.96 -43.44
N ASP A 164 4.83 21.14 -42.42
CA ASP A 164 4.22 19.82 -42.46
C ASP A 164 3.40 19.66 -41.19
N THR A 165 2.11 19.87 -41.34
CA THR A 165 1.12 19.73 -40.27
C THR A 165 1.05 18.24 -39.93
N ILE A 166 1.85 17.78 -38.94
CA ILE A 166 1.73 16.44 -38.39
C ILE A 166 0.36 16.37 -37.72
N LYS A 167 -0.60 15.79 -38.44
CA LYS A 167 -1.89 15.38 -37.84
C LYS A 167 -1.57 14.45 -36.64
N PRO A 168 -2.15 14.69 -35.44
CA PRO A 168 -2.03 13.74 -34.34
C PRO A 168 -2.45 12.37 -34.84
N SER A 169 -1.58 11.36 -34.68
CA SER A 169 -1.90 10.01 -35.14
C SER A 169 -3.10 9.49 -34.35
N LEU A 170 -4.21 9.24 -35.03
CA LEU A 170 -5.46 8.67 -34.45
C LEU A 170 -5.21 7.42 -33.60
N GLY A 171 -4.07 6.75 -33.73
CA GLY A 171 -3.69 5.57 -32.96
C GLY A 171 -3.25 5.89 -31.53
N GLY A 172 -2.45 6.95 -31.31
CA GLY A 172 -1.94 7.32 -29.99
C GLY A 172 -3.03 7.73 -29.02
N ASP A 173 -3.99 8.53 -29.53
CA ASP A 173 -5.14 9.01 -28.74
C ASP A 173 -6.07 7.85 -28.30
N THR A 174 -6.24 6.86 -29.18
CA THR A 174 -7.07 5.68 -28.87
C THR A 174 -6.41 4.79 -27.83
N LEU A 175 -5.08 4.60 -27.88
CA LEU A 175 -4.34 3.79 -26.89
C LEU A 175 -4.34 4.49 -25.52
N ALA A 176 -4.10 5.81 -25.47
CA ALA A 176 -4.17 6.57 -24.23
C ALA A 176 -5.56 6.49 -23.58
N ARG A 177 -6.64 6.63 -24.36
CA ARG A 177 -8.02 6.48 -23.85
C ARG A 177 -8.30 5.07 -23.33
N LYS A 178 -7.84 4.04 -24.00
CA LYS A 178 -7.98 2.65 -23.52
C LYS A 178 -7.26 2.45 -22.19
N ALA A 179 -6.02 2.93 -22.06
CA ALA A 179 -5.25 2.85 -20.83
C ALA A 179 -5.94 3.60 -19.67
N THR A 180 -6.44 4.81 -19.94
CA THR A 180 -7.17 5.61 -18.93
C THR A 180 -8.45 4.90 -18.49
N ASN A 181 -9.25 4.39 -19.44
CA ASN A 181 -10.50 3.71 -19.11
C ASN A 181 -10.28 2.40 -18.34
N ASP A 182 -9.23 1.63 -18.67
CA ASP A 182 -8.84 0.44 -17.91
C ASP A 182 -8.40 0.81 -16.49
N ALA A 183 -7.58 1.83 -16.33
CA ALA A 183 -7.13 2.32 -15.03
C ALA A 183 -8.30 2.80 -14.16
N ILE A 184 -9.27 3.54 -14.74
CA ILE A 184 -10.49 3.97 -14.05
C ILE A 184 -11.30 2.76 -13.57
N ALA A 185 -11.59 1.82 -14.47
CA ALA A 185 -12.34 0.62 -14.11
C ALA A 185 -11.66 -0.16 -12.99
N TYR A 186 -10.33 -0.28 -13.07
CA TYR A 186 -9.55 -1.00 -12.07
C TYR A 186 -9.55 -0.32 -10.71
N ILE A 187 -9.27 0.99 -10.63
CA ILE A 187 -9.24 1.68 -9.33
C ILE A 187 -10.64 1.79 -8.70
N ARG A 188 -11.69 1.95 -9.49
CA ARG A 188 -13.07 1.91 -9.00
C ARG A 188 -13.40 0.55 -8.38
N SER A 189 -13.04 -0.55 -9.05
CA SER A 189 -13.26 -1.89 -8.50
C SER A 189 -12.54 -2.13 -7.18
N LEU A 190 -11.32 -1.60 -7.01
CA LEU A 190 -10.58 -1.65 -5.75
C LEU A 190 -11.26 -0.79 -4.67
N ALA A 191 -11.73 0.40 -5.03
CA ALA A 191 -12.46 1.29 -4.12
C ALA A 191 -13.74 0.61 -3.61
N GLU A 192 -14.54 0.04 -4.49
CA GLU A 192 -15.78 -0.68 -4.16
C GLU A 192 -15.49 -1.89 -3.27
N LEU A 193 -14.48 -2.70 -3.62
CA LEU A 193 -14.07 -3.87 -2.82
C LEU A 193 -13.71 -3.50 -1.38
N ARG A 194 -13.12 -2.32 -1.17
CA ARG A 194 -12.62 -1.87 0.14
C ARG A 194 -13.52 -0.82 0.81
N GLY A 195 -14.67 -0.50 0.23
CA GLY A 195 -15.60 0.51 0.76
C GLY A 195 -15.02 1.92 0.78
N ARG A 196 -14.17 2.26 -0.22
CA ARG A 196 -13.54 3.58 -0.36
C ARG A 196 -14.25 4.45 -1.38
N ASN A 197 -13.90 5.73 -1.40
CA ASN A 197 -14.49 6.70 -2.32
C ASN A 197 -14.09 6.40 -3.78
N ALA A 198 -15.02 5.80 -4.54
CA ALA A 198 -14.82 5.44 -5.94
C ALA A 198 -14.81 6.66 -6.88
N ASP A 199 -15.50 7.74 -6.51
CA ASP A 199 -15.55 8.94 -7.34
C ASP A 199 -14.24 9.71 -7.27
N PHE A 200 -13.64 9.84 -6.09
CA PHE A 200 -12.28 10.39 -5.99
C PHE A 200 -11.25 9.47 -6.70
N ALA A 201 -11.39 8.15 -6.57
CA ALA A 201 -10.53 7.20 -7.27
C ALA A 201 -10.54 7.41 -8.79
N GLU A 202 -11.70 7.64 -9.37
CA GLU A 202 -11.85 7.99 -10.78
C GLU A 202 -11.21 9.35 -11.11
N GLN A 203 -11.45 10.39 -10.28
CA GLN A 203 -10.86 11.73 -10.48
C GLN A 203 -9.32 11.68 -10.39
N ALA A 204 -8.76 10.88 -9.50
CA ALA A 204 -7.31 10.69 -9.40
C ALA A 204 -6.68 10.15 -10.70
N VAL A 205 -7.43 9.32 -11.46
CA VAL A 205 -7.00 8.78 -12.76
C VAL A 205 -7.33 9.74 -13.89
N ARG A 206 -8.56 10.25 -13.95
CA ARG A 206 -9.06 11.05 -15.09
C ARG A 206 -8.46 12.45 -15.11
N GLU A 207 -8.33 13.08 -13.94
CA GLU A 207 -7.99 14.48 -13.76
C GLU A 207 -6.66 14.69 -13.02
N ALA A 208 -5.93 13.60 -12.72
CA ALA A 208 -4.76 13.61 -11.85
C ALA A 208 -5.02 14.27 -10.47
N ALA A 209 -6.25 14.19 -9.98
CA ALA A 209 -6.63 14.76 -8.70
C ALA A 209 -5.81 14.17 -7.55
N SER A 210 -5.52 15.00 -6.55
CA SER A 210 -4.78 14.62 -5.35
C SER A 210 -5.46 15.14 -4.10
N LEU A 211 -5.36 14.39 -3.00
CA LEU A 211 -5.84 14.78 -1.67
C LEU A 211 -4.70 14.75 -0.65
N SER A 212 -4.75 15.69 0.30
CA SER A 212 -3.95 15.57 1.53
C SER A 212 -4.50 14.46 2.45
N ALA A 213 -3.69 14.03 3.40
CA ALA A 213 -4.10 13.06 4.40
C ALA A 213 -5.39 13.48 5.14
N GLU A 214 -5.51 14.76 5.45
CA GLU A 214 -6.65 15.32 6.17
C GLU A 214 -7.94 15.33 5.34
N ALA A 215 -7.81 15.51 4.01
CA ALA A 215 -8.95 15.50 3.09
C ALA A 215 -9.37 14.08 2.65
N ALA A 216 -8.53 13.08 2.90
CA ALA A 216 -8.75 11.68 2.54
C ALA A 216 -9.46 10.87 3.65
N LEU A 217 -9.58 11.43 4.86
CA LEU A 217 -10.30 10.86 6.00
C LEU A 217 -11.78 11.21 5.90
#